data_46ac9343a64faab86586a2cc757fd803
#
_entry.id   46ac9343a64faab86586a2cc757fd803
#
_cell.length_a   1.000
_cell.length_b   1.000
_cell.length_c   1.000
_cell.angle_alpha   90.00
_cell.angle_beta   90.00
_cell.angle_gamma   90.00
#
_symmetry.space_group_name_H-M   'P 1'
#
loop_
_entity.id
_entity.type
_entity.pdbx_description
1 polymer ?
#
loop_
_entity_poly.entity_id
_entity_poly.type
_entity_poly.pdbx_seq_one_letter_code
_entity_poly.pdbx_strand_id
1 'polypeptide(L)'
;MKYKLIVLDLDGTLTNSKKEITLRNKEALIRVQEQGVRLVLASGRPTYGIVPLANELRMNEFGGFILSYNGGEIINWETHEMIYENVLPNDIIPRLYEAARTYHLTILTYDGAEIVTENSHDPYVEKEAFLNKMAIRETNDFLTDITLPVAKCLIVGDPDRLIPLESELCLQLQGRINVFRSEPYFLELVPQGIDKALSLGVLLEETGVKREEFFVLMSIPFFKTFVLLFVWRRIFVHFCIDNFDSCPF
;
A
#
# COMPACT_ATOMS: atom_id res chain seq x y z
N MET A 1 -14.19 13.86 20.95
CA MET A 1 -14.57 12.51 20.42
C MET A 1 -13.78 11.42 21.12
N LYS A 2 -14.29 10.16 21.11
CA LYS A 2 -13.55 9.00 21.65
C LYS A 2 -12.36 8.63 20.76
N TYR A 3 -12.51 8.72 19.43
CA TYR A 3 -11.48 8.37 18.48
C TYR A 3 -10.69 9.59 18.02
N LYS A 4 -9.37 9.44 17.90
CA LYS A 4 -8.41 10.44 17.43
C LYS A 4 -7.83 10.12 16.06
N LEU A 5 -7.93 8.83 15.64
CA LEU A 5 -7.34 8.33 14.42
C LEU A 5 -8.29 7.33 13.74
N ILE A 6 -8.48 7.46 12.42
CA ILE A 6 -9.19 6.50 11.60
C ILE A 6 -8.25 6.00 10.52
N VAL A 7 -8.03 4.70 10.49
CA VAL A 7 -7.21 4.00 9.48
C VAL A 7 -8.12 3.40 8.43
N LEU A 8 -7.88 3.73 7.17
CA LEU A 8 -8.69 3.33 6.03
C LEU A 8 -7.82 2.55 5.03
N ASP A 9 -8.17 1.30 4.78
CA ASP A 9 -7.69 0.60 3.61
C ASP A 9 -8.36 1.18 2.35
N LEU A 10 -7.70 1.13 1.21
CA LEU A 10 -8.18 1.78 -0.01
C LEU A 10 -9.07 0.88 -0.85
N ASP A 11 -8.49 -0.19 -1.38
CA ASP A 11 -9.10 -1.00 -2.43
C ASP A 11 -10.19 -1.91 -1.87
N GLY A 12 -11.45 -1.67 -2.29
CA GLY A 12 -12.59 -2.39 -1.78
C GLY A 12 -13.08 -1.94 -0.39
N THR A 13 -12.48 -0.88 0.19
CA THR A 13 -12.87 -0.27 1.47
C THR A 13 -13.27 1.19 1.28
N LEU A 14 -12.32 2.09 1.11
CA LEU A 14 -12.57 3.50 0.90
C LEU A 14 -13.05 3.80 -0.51
N THR A 15 -12.46 3.11 -1.50
CA THR A 15 -12.76 3.32 -2.92
C THR A 15 -13.73 2.28 -3.48
N ASN A 16 -14.58 2.72 -4.40
CA ASN A 16 -15.49 1.87 -5.16
C ASN A 16 -14.75 1.07 -6.26
N SER A 17 -15.50 0.29 -7.08
CA SER A 17 -14.94 -0.48 -8.20
C SER A 17 -14.27 0.38 -9.28
N LYS A 18 -14.56 1.69 -9.34
CA LYS A 18 -13.90 2.67 -10.22
C LYS A 18 -12.67 3.31 -9.58
N LYS A 19 -12.26 2.88 -8.38
CA LYS A 19 -11.16 3.44 -7.60
C LYS A 19 -11.38 4.90 -7.18
N GLU A 20 -12.65 5.28 -6.95
CA GLU A 20 -13.06 6.62 -6.56
C GLU A 20 -13.66 6.61 -5.16
N ILE A 21 -13.48 7.70 -4.41
CA ILE A 21 -14.19 7.94 -3.14
C ILE A 21 -15.59 8.46 -3.48
N THR A 22 -16.62 7.85 -2.90
CA THR A 22 -17.98 8.36 -3.10
C THR A 22 -18.16 9.73 -2.43
N LEU A 23 -18.99 10.60 -3.00
CA LEU A 23 -19.25 11.93 -2.44
C LEU A 23 -19.67 11.85 -0.96
N ARG A 24 -20.54 10.91 -0.61
CA ARG A 24 -20.99 10.68 0.76
C ARG A 24 -19.87 10.35 1.72
N ASN A 25 -18.95 9.43 1.32
CA ASN A 25 -17.80 9.06 2.12
C ASN A 25 -16.83 10.23 2.29
N LYS A 26 -16.57 10.97 1.20
CA LYS A 26 -15.72 12.16 1.19
C LYS A 26 -16.23 13.22 2.20
N GLU A 27 -17.49 13.59 2.09
CA GLU A 27 -18.09 14.57 3.00
C GLU A 27 -18.09 14.12 4.46
N ALA A 28 -18.36 12.84 4.70
CA ALA A 28 -18.34 12.27 6.05
C ALA A 28 -16.92 12.31 6.65
N LEU A 29 -15.89 11.93 5.88
CA LEU A 29 -14.51 11.92 6.34
C LEU A 29 -13.96 13.34 6.54
N ILE A 30 -14.33 14.30 5.70
CA ILE A 30 -13.96 15.72 5.93
C ILE A 30 -14.60 16.23 7.22
N ARG A 31 -15.89 15.99 7.44
CA ARG A 31 -16.56 16.40 8.69
C ARG A 31 -15.94 15.77 9.93
N VAL A 32 -15.47 14.53 9.85
CA VAL A 32 -14.78 13.86 10.96
C VAL A 32 -13.42 14.51 11.23
N GLN A 33 -12.69 14.90 10.21
CA GLN A 33 -11.43 15.64 10.33
C GLN A 33 -11.64 17.04 10.94
N GLU A 34 -12.68 17.75 10.56
CA GLU A 34 -13.07 19.04 11.15
C GLU A 34 -13.37 18.94 12.67
N GLN A 35 -13.68 17.74 13.15
CA GLN A 35 -13.86 17.46 14.58
C GLN A 35 -12.58 17.02 15.29
N GLY A 36 -11.43 17.10 14.62
CA GLY A 36 -10.11 16.82 15.18
C GLY A 36 -9.68 15.35 15.09
N VAL A 37 -10.36 14.51 14.29
CA VAL A 37 -9.92 13.14 14.02
C VAL A 37 -9.02 13.12 12.79
N ARG A 38 -7.83 12.54 12.92
CA ARG A 38 -6.87 12.39 11.80
C ARG A 38 -7.14 11.11 11.02
N LEU A 39 -6.92 11.15 9.70
CA LEU A 39 -7.04 9.99 8.83
C LEU A 39 -5.67 9.36 8.54
N VAL A 40 -5.67 8.05 8.38
CA VAL A 40 -4.54 7.28 7.83
C VAL A 40 -5.05 6.52 6.63
N LEU A 41 -4.47 6.76 5.46
CA LEU A 41 -4.68 5.93 4.27
C LEU A 41 -3.62 4.83 4.24
N ALA A 42 -4.03 3.56 4.37
CA ALA A 42 -3.14 2.42 4.44
C ALA A 42 -3.32 1.49 3.23
N SER A 43 -2.31 1.36 2.38
CA SER A 43 -2.40 0.60 1.13
C SER A 43 -1.10 -0.11 0.76
N GLY A 44 -1.19 -1.15 -0.08
CA GLY A 44 -0.05 -1.76 -0.78
C GLY A 44 0.46 -0.92 -1.96
N ARG A 45 -0.26 0.13 -2.34
CA ARG A 45 0.13 1.03 -3.43
C ARG A 45 1.39 1.80 -3.09
N PRO A 46 2.17 2.23 -4.12
CA PRO A 46 3.21 3.23 -3.94
C PRO A 46 2.60 4.54 -3.42
N THR A 47 3.39 5.32 -2.70
CA THR A 47 2.95 6.59 -2.10
C THR A 47 2.26 7.50 -3.10
N TYR A 48 2.82 7.66 -4.30
CA TYR A 48 2.23 8.49 -5.36
C TYR A 48 0.80 8.03 -5.76
N GLY A 49 0.53 6.73 -5.76
CA GLY A 49 -0.80 6.17 -6.05
C GLY A 49 -1.86 6.46 -4.98
N ILE A 50 -1.45 6.91 -3.79
CA ILE A 50 -2.33 7.28 -2.67
C ILE A 50 -2.58 8.80 -2.63
N VAL A 51 -1.61 9.59 -3.05
CA VAL A 51 -1.61 11.07 -3.01
C VAL A 51 -2.91 11.71 -3.53
N PRO A 52 -3.46 11.30 -4.69
CA PRO A 52 -4.71 11.91 -5.18
C PRO A 52 -5.88 11.78 -4.21
N LEU A 53 -5.97 10.63 -3.51
CA LEU A 53 -7.04 10.37 -2.53
C LEU A 53 -6.81 11.14 -1.23
N ALA A 54 -5.57 11.25 -0.78
CA ALA A 54 -5.20 12.06 0.39
C ALA A 54 -5.52 13.54 0.18
N ASN A 55 -5.21 14.07 -1.02
CA ASN A 55 -5.54 15.43 -1.41
C ASN A 55 -7.05 15.65 -1.55
N GLU A 56 -7.77 14.70 -2.13
CA GLU A 56 -9.22 14.74 -2.23
C GLU A 56 -9.91 14.83 -0.86
N LEU A 57 -9.34 14.17 0.16
CA LEU A 57 -9.79 14.21 1.56
C LEU A 57 -9.20 15.39 2.34
N ARG A 58 -8.40 16.26 1.72
CA ARG A 58 -7.78 17.44 2.35
C ARG A 58 -6.92 17.08 3.59
N MET A 59 -6.27 15.92 3.57
CA MET A 59 -5.55 15.39 4.73
C MET A 59 -4.34 16.24 5.12
N ASN A 60 -3.78 17.02 4.18
CA ASN A 60 -2.73 17.99 4.45
C ASN A 60 -3.18 19.14 5.36
N GLU A 61 -4.48 19.41 5.43
CA GLU A 61 -5.03 20.49 6.28
C GLU A 61 -5.37 20.00 7.70
N PHE A 62 -5.48 18.68 7.90
CA PHE A 62 -5.97 18.07 9.14
C PHE A 62 -4.96 17.14 9.83
N GLY A 63 -3.71 17.11 9.37
CA GLY A 63 -2.64 16.31 10.00
C GLY A 63 -2.79 14.81 9.77
N GLY A 64 -3.26 14.40 8.58
CA GLY A 64 -3.41 12.99 8.22
C GLY A 64 -2.08 12.30 7.88
N PHE A 65 -2.13 10.97 7.69
CA PHE A 65 -0.95 10.15 7.38
C PHE A 65 -1.20 9.25 6.18
N ILE A 66 -0.14 9.03 5.39
CA ILE A 66 -0.09 8.00 4.34
C ILE A 66 0.78 6.86 4.82
N LEU A 67 0.26 5.64 4.76
CA LEU A 67 0.96 4.39 5.03
C LEU A 67 0.94 3.58 3.73
N SER A 68 2.03 3.65 2.97
CA SER A 68 2.20 3.06 1.64
C SER A 68 3.04 1.78 1.66
N TYR A 69 3.12 1.07 0.52
CA TYR A 69 3.87 -0.18 0.37
C TYR A 69 3.57 -1.22 1.45
N ASN A 70 2.28 -1.39 1.82
CA ASN A 70 1.84 -2.27 2.91
C ASN A 70 2.44 -1.93 4.28
N GLY A 71 2.84 -0.68 4.50
CA GLY A 71 3.50 -0.21 5.71
C GLY A 71 5.01 -0.07 5.58
N GLY A 72 5.55 -0.12 4.36
CA GLY A 72 6.97 0.17 4.10
C GLY A 72 7.32 1.62 4.37
N GLU A 73 6.38 2.53 4.17
CA GLU A 73 6.56 3.96 4.43
C GLU A 73 5.39 4.52 5.24
N ILE A 74 5.70 5.47 6.13
CA ILE A 74 4.72 6.30 6.83
C ILE A 74 5.12 7.76 6.66
N ILE A 75 4.23 8.55 6.08
CA ILE A 75 4.43 9.97 5.83
C ILE A 75 3.37 10.78 6.55
N ASN A 76 3.80 11.80 7.30
CA ASN A 76 2.90 12.84 7.78
C ASN A 76 2.50 13.71 6.59
N TRP A 77 1.22 13.71 6.23
CA TRP A 77 0.76 14.39 5.01
C TRP A 77 0.61 15.91 5.16
N GLU A 78 0.65 16.44 6.38
CA GLU A 78 0.66 17.87 6.66
C GLU A 78 2.08 18.46 6.50
N THR A 79 3.09 17.79 7.09
CA THR A 79 4.47 18.27 7.11
C THR A 79 5.33 17.71 5.99
N HIS A 80 4.86 16.66 5.31
CA HIS A 80 5.59 15.83 4.34
C HIS A 80 6.83 15.13 4.92
N GLU A 81 6.87 14.98 6.24
CA GLU A 81 7.95 14.29 6.94
C GLU A 81 7.78 12.77 6.83
N MET A 82 8.86 12.07 6.47
CA MET A 82 8.96 10.63 6.53
C MET A 82 9.13 10.20 7.98
N ILE A 83 8.10 9.57 8.57
CA ILE A 83 8.12 9.08 9.96
C ILE A 83 8.80 7.71 10.04
N TYR A 84 8.55 6.87 9.07
CA TYR A 84 9.07 5.51 9.01
C TYR A 84 9.32 5.09 7.58
N GLU A 85 10.45 4.43 7.36
CA GLU A 85 10.81 3.83 6.09
C GLU A 85 11.45 2.45 6.33
N ASN A 86 11.02 1.44 5.60
CA ASN A 86 11.64 0.12 5.54
C ASN A 86 11.90 -0.22 4.07
N VAL A 87 13.14 -0.49 3.74
CA VAL A 87 13.62 -0.61 2.35
C VAL A 87 14.26 -1.95 2.09
N LEU A 88 14.28 -2.37 0.83
CA LEU A 88 14.98 -3.56 0.38
C LEU A 88 16.49 -3.42 0.63
N PRO A 89 17.17 -4.48 1.12
CA PRO A 89 18.63 -4.48 1.18
C PRO A 89 19.23 -4.28 -0.20
N ASN A 90 20.12 -3.31 -0.35
CA ASN A 90 20.67 -2.93 -1.67
C ASN A 90 21.37 -4.09 -2.38
N ASP A 91 21.98 -5.02 -1.67
CA ASP A 91 22.67 -6.21 -2.23
C ASP A 91 21.73 -7.27 -2.79
N ILE A 92 20.42 -7.17 -2.51
CA ILE A 92 19.41 -8.09 -3.04
C ILE A 92 18.92 -7.65 -4.43
N ILE A 93 18.88 -6.36 -4.70
CA ILE A 93 18.29 -5.81 -5.94
C ILE A 93 18.93 -6.42 -7.21
N PRO A 94 20.26 -6.54 -7.32
CA PRO A 94 20.86 -7.20 -8.48
C PRO A 94 20.43 -8.66 -8.66
N ARG A 95 20.19 -9.39 -7.55
CA ARG A 95 19.70 -10.79 -7.60
C ARG A 95 18.27 -10.86 -8.11
N LEU A 96 17.42 -9.93 -7.69
CA LEU A 96 16.03 -9.86 -8.17
C LEU A 96 16.00 -9.56 -9.66
N TYR A 97 16.85 -8.65 -10.12
CA TYR A 97 16.99 -8.30 -11.53
C TYR A 97 17.43 -9.50 -12.38
N GLU A 98 18.49 -10.20 -11.97
CA GLU A 98 18.97 -11.39 -12.67
C GLU A 98 17.94 -12.54 -12.67
N ALA A 99 17.21 -12.71 -11.57
CA ALA A 99 16.14 -13.70 -11.49
C ALA A 99 15.02 -13.37 -12.49
N ALA A 100 14.56 -12.12 -12.56
CA ALA A 100 13.56 -11.69 -13.54
C ALA A 100 14.02 -11.96 -14.97
N ARG A 101 15.27 -11.63 -15.31
CA ARG A 101 15.85 -11.89 -16.64
C ARG A 101 15.91 -13.38 -16.98
N THR A 102 16.31 -14.21 -16.03
CA THR A 102 16.41 -15.68 -16.19
C THR A 102 15.07 -16.30 -16.58
N TYR A 103 13.99 -15.78 -15.98
CA TYR A 103 12.62 -16.24 -16.25
C TYR A 103 11.95 -15.47 -17.40
N HIS A 104 12.67 -14.56 -18.09
CA HIS A 104 12.12 -13.71 -19.15
C HIS A 104 10.89 -12.91 -18.67
N LEU A 105 10.99 -12.31 -17.52
CA LEU A 105 10.00 -11.47 -16.85
C LEU A 105 10.52 -10.04 -16.73
N THR A 106 9.61 -9.10 -16.56
CA THR A 106 9.95 -7.69 -16.38
C THR A 106 10.01 -7.32 -14.91
N ILE A 107 11.08 -6.65 -14.48
CA ILE A 107 11.19 -6.05 -13.16
C ILE A 107 10.93 -4.54 -13.23
N LEU A 108 10.30 -4.01 -12.21
CA LEU A 108 10.09 -2.58 -12.03
C LEU A 108 10.29 -2.17 -10.57
N THR A 109 10.55 -0.88 -10.37
CA THR A 109 10.49 -0.21 -9.06
C THR A 109 9.86 1.17 -9.22
N TYR A 110 9.80 1.94 -8.14
CA TYR A 110 9.11 3.22 -8.08
C TYR A 110 10.12 4.32 -7.68
N ASP A 111 10.05 5.43 -8.39
CA ASP A 111 10.86 6.63 -8.12
C ASP A 111 9.95 7.86 -8.19
N GLY A 112 9.55 8.39 -7.05
CA GLY A 112 8.60 9.49 -6.96
C GLY A 112 7.28 9.20 -7.69
N ALA A 113 7.06 9.90 -8.80
CA ALA A 113 5.85 9.78 -9.63
C ALA A 113 5.97 8.75 -10.76
N GLU A 114 7.09 8.06 -10.88
CA GLU A 114 7.43 7.22 -12.01
C GLU A 114 7.65 5.76 -11.62
N ILE A 115 7.24 4.87 -12.50
CA ILE A 115 7.65 3.47 -12.52
C ILE A 115 8.91 3.37 -13.38
N VAL A 116 9.97 2.79 -12.84
CA VAL A 116 11.26 2.60 -13.51
C VAL A 116 11.37 1.15 -13.98
N THR A 117 11.63 0.93 -15.26
CA THR A 117 11.76 -0.41 -15.87
C THR A 117 12.55 -0.35 -17.17
N GLU A 118 13.08 -1.48 -17.63
CA GLU A 118 13.70 -1.62 -18.97
C GLU A 118 12.69 -1.96 -20.09
N ASN A 119 11.42 -2.23 -19.75
CA ASN A 119 10.39 -2.59 -20.71
C ASN A 119 9.09 -1.84 -20.45
N SER A 120 9.00 -0.62 -20.98
CA SER A 120 7.84 0.26 -20.80
C SER A 120 6.57 -0.25 -21.51
N HIS A 121 6.71 -1.14 -22.49
CA HIS A 121 5.61 -1.69 -23.28
C HIS A 121 5.10 -3.04 -22.77
N ASP A 122 5.60 -3.52 -21.64
CA ASP A 122 5.05 -4.71 -21.01
C ASP A 122 3.61 -4.41 -20.53
N PRO A 123 2.59 -5.21 -20.95
CA PRO A 123 1.19 -4.93 -20.63
C PRO A 123 0.91 -4.94 -19.12
N TYR A 124 1.71 -5.62 -18.31
CA TYR A 124 1.56 -5.62 -16.86
C TYR A 124 2.22 -4.40 -16.21
N VAL A 125 3.30 -3.88 -16.80
CA VAL A 125 3.86 -2.57 -16.40
C VAL A 125 2.88 -1.45 -16.70
N GLU A 126 2.30 -1.43 -17.91
CA GLU A 126 1.25 -0.47 -18.27
C GLU A 126 0.03 -0.56 -17.34
N LYS A 127 -0.34 -1.79 -16.95
CA LYS A 127 -1.43 -2.02 -16.00
C LYS A 127 -1.12 -1.45 -14.61
N GLU A 128 0.09 -1.66 -14.08
CA GLU A 128 0.53 -1.11 -12.80
C GLU A 128 0.55 0.43 -12.84
N ALA A 129 1.06 1.00 -13.93
CA ALA A 129 1.06 2.44 -14.15
C ALA A 129 -0.36 3.03 -14.19
N PHE A 130 -1.26 2.37 -14.89
CA PHE A 130 -2.67 2.77 -14.96
C PHE A 130 -3.36 2.72 -13.59
N LEU A 131 -3.15 1.65 -12.82
CA LEU A 131 -3.77 1.46 -11.51
C LEU A 131 -3.33 2.52 -10.50
N ASN A 132 -2.07 2.96 -10.57
CA ASN A 132 -1.48 3.94 -9.67
C ASN A 132 -1.44 5.36 -10.25
N LYS A 133 -1.87 5.55 -11.51
CA LYS A 133 -1.81 6.82 -12.25
C LYS A 133 -0.40 7.40 -12.30
N MET A 134 0.59 6.53 -12.50
CA MET A 134 2.00 6.87 -12.56
C MET A 134 2.51 6.90 -14.01
N ALA A 135 3.50 7.73 -14.29
CA ALA A 135 4.26 7.68 -15.53
C ALA A 135 5.19 6.47 -15.54
N ILE A 136 5.58 6.02 -16.74
CA ILE A 136 6.61 4.99 -16.90
C ILE A 136 7.87 5.67 -17.42
N ARG A 137 8.97 5.49 -16.69
CA ARG A 137 10.32 5.87 -17.11
C ARG A 137 11.06 4.62 -17.58
N GLU A 138 11.24 4.52 -18.90
CA GLU A 138 12.07 3.46 -19.46
C GLU A 138 13.55 3.78 -19.27
N THR A 139 14.32 2.76 -18.88
CA THR A 139 15.76 2.85 -18.69
C THR A 139 16.48 1.82 -19.56
N ASN A 140 17.74 2.08 -19.90
CA ASN A 140 18.60 1.11 -20.59
C ASN A 140 19.39 0.22 -19.63
N ASP A 141 19.50 0.61 -18.36
CA ASP A 141 20.21 -0.13 -17.31
C ASP A 141 19.50 0.08 -15.97
N PHE A 142 18.65 -0.88 -15.63
CA PHE A 142 17.84 -0.84 -14.42
C PHE A 142 18.68 -0.64 -13.15
N LEU A 143 19.80 -1.37 -13.04
CA LEU A 143 20.63 -1.35 -11.84
C LEU A 143 21.39 -0.04 -11.63
N THR A 144 21.70 0.66 -12.72
CA THR A 144 22.42 1.93 -12.66
C THR A 144 21.48 3.12 -12.47
N ASP A 145 20.26 3.03 -13.02
CA ASP A 145 19.34 4.17 -13.10
C ASP A 145 18.28 4.20 -11.98
N ILE A 146 18.20 3.16 -11.15
CA ILE A 146 17.32 3.19 -9.97
C ILE A 146 17.88 4.09 -8.89
N THR A 147 17.01 4.86 -8.25
CA THR A 147 17.35 5.66 -7.07
C THR A 147 17.26 4.78 -5.82
N LEU A 148 18.32 4.74 -5.02
CA LEU A 148 18.33 4.05 -3.73
C LEU A 148 18.03 5.04 -2.60
N PRO A 149 17.36 4.63 -1.53
CA PRO A 149 16.87 3.27 -1.24
C PRO A 149 15.59 2.89 -2.01
N VAL A 150 15.32 1.58 -2.13
CA VAL A 150 14.14 1.03 -2.81
C VAL A 150 13.17 0.42 -1.80
N ALA A 151 11.96 0.96 -1.70
CA ALA A 151 10.95 0.44 -0.79
C ALA A 151 10.35 -0.90 -1.27
N LYS A 152 10.24 -1.09 -2.60
CA LYS A 152 9.61 -2.26 -3.21
C LYS A 152 10.08 -2.45 -4.64
N CYS A 153 10.31 -3.71 -5.04
CA CYS A 153 10.33 -4.11 -6.44
C CYS A 153 9.10 -4.96 -6.77
N LEU A 154 8.72 -4.96 -8.03
CA LEU A 154 7.67 -5.81 -8.58
C LEU A 154 8.23 -6.54 -9.79
N ILE A 155 8.08 -7.88 -9.84
CA ILE A 155 8.33 -8.65 -11.05
C ILE A 155 6.99 -8.99 -11.66
N VAL A 156 6.84 -8.69 -12.95
CA VAL A 156 5.57 -8.83 -13.66
C VAL A 156 5.72 -9.73 -14.88
N GLY A 157 4.63 -10.40 -15.25
CA GLY A 157 4.58 -11.21 -16.46
C GLY A 157 3.63 -12.39 -16.37
N ASP A 158 3.90 -13.40 -17.19
CA ASP A 158 3.10 -14.62 -17.30
C ASP A 158 3.05 -15.37 -15.96
N PRO A 159 1.84 -15.68 -15.42
CA PRO A 159 1.66 -16.43 -14.18
C PRO A 159 2.41 -17.76 -14.14
N ASP A 160 2.48 -18.49 -15.25
CA ASP A 160 3.15 -19.80 -15.32
C ASP A 160 4.68 -19.69 -15.14
N ARG A 161 5.24 -18.53 -15.42
CA ARG A 161 6.66 -18.21 -15.18
C ARG A 161 6.89 -17.63 -13.79
N LEU A 162 5.92 -16.89 -13.26
CA LEU A 162 6.00 -16.31 -11.92
C LEU A 162 5.90 -17.35 -10.80
N ILE A 163 5.10 -18.42 -10.98
CA ILE A 163 4.95 -19.48 -9.97
C ILE A 163 6.29 -20.14 -9.59
N PRO A 164 7.11 -20.66 -10.54
CA PRO A 164 8.39 -21.23 -10.19
C PRO A 164 9.38 -20.20 -9.64
N LEU A 165 9.40 -18.98 -10.17
CA LEU A 165 10.24 -17.90 -9.67
C LEU A 165 9.89 -17.52 -8.23
N GLU A 166 8.60 -17.40 -7.87
CA GLU A 166 8.16 -17.15 -6.49
C GLU A 166 8.72 -18.21 -5.54
N SER A 167 8.57 -19.50 -5.91
CA SER A 167 9.04 -20.60 -5.10
C SER A 167 10.56 -20.57 -4.90
N GLU A 168 11.32 -20.26 -5.94
CA GLU A 168 12.77 -20.14 -5.90
C GLU A 168 13.21 -18.97 -5.01
N LEU A 169 12.66 -17.78 -5.22
CA LEU A 169 13.02 -16.58 -4.45
C LEU A 169 12.60 -16.70 -2.97
N CYS A 170 11.45 -17.31 -2.69
CA CYS A 170 11.05 -17.61 -1.30
C CYS A 170 12.09 -18.46 -0.56
N LEU A 171 12.66 -19.46 -1.23
CA LEU A 171 13.69 -20.33 -0.63
C LEU A 171 15.04 -19.62 -0.50
N GLN A 172 15.47 -18.92 -1.56
CA GLN A 172 16.79 -18.29 -1.61
C GLN A 172 16.91 -17.06 -0.70
N LEU A 173 15.82 -16.32 -0.53
CA LEU A 173 15.78 -15.05 0.18
C LEU A 173 14.99 -15.12 1.50
N GLN A 174 14.73 -16.35 1.99
CA GLN A 174 14.06 -16.57 3.27
C GLN A 174 14.78 -15.83 4.40
N GLY A 175 14.03 -15.08 5.18
CA GLY A 175 14.59 -14.31 6.30
C GLY A 175 15.26 -12.98 5.88
N ARG A 176 15.27 -12.62 4.59
CA ARG A 176 15.84 -11.37 4.10
C ARG A 176 14.81 -10.40 3.53
N ILE A 177 13.88 -10.92 2.75
CA ILE A 177 12.74 -10.16 2.18
C ILE A 177 11.48 -11.03 2.22
N ASN A 178 10.33 -10.40 2.00
CA ASN A 178 9.07 -11.08 1.74
C ASN A 178 8.84 -11.14 0.23
N VAL A 179 8.46 -12.33 -0.25
CA VAL A 179 8.15 -12.61 -1.66
C VAL A 179 6.76 -13.22 -1.70
N PHE A 180 5.82 -12.61 -2.41
CA PHE A 180 4.46 -13.13 -2.55
C PHE A 180 3.76 -12.53 -3.77
N ARG A 181 2.75 -13.23 -4.32
CA ARG A 181 1.93 -12.68 -5.40
C ARG A 181 0.71 -11.96 -4.85
N SER A 182 0.55 -10.69 -5.22
CA SER A 182 -0.66 -9.90 -4.95
C SER A 182 -1.75 -10.16 -6.01
N GLU A 183 -1.31 -10.45 -7.23
CA GLU A 183 -2.13 -10.86 -8.37
C GLU A 183 -1.43 -12.00 -9.09
N PRO A 184 -2.11 -12.82 -9.91
CA PRO A 184 -1.45 -13.92 -10.62
C PRO A 184 -0.21 -13.49 -11.43
N TYR A 185 -0.18 -12.27 -11.90
CA TYR A 185 0.84 -11.66 -12.77
C TYR A 185 1.72 -10.62 -12.07
N PHE A 186 1.58 -10.41 -10.76
CA PHE A 186 2.37 -9.47 -9.94
C PHE A 186 3.04 -10.19 -8.77
N LEU A 187 4.37 -10.29 -8.82
CA LEU A 187 5.21 -10.81 -7.74
C LEU A 187 5.82 -9.65 -6.96
N GLU A 188 5.35 -9.47 -5.74
CA GLU A 188 5.78 -8.44 -4.80
C GLU A 188 7.08 -8.84 -4.11
N LEU A 189 8.03 -7.94 -4.08
CA LEU A 189 9.34 -8.10 -3.44
C LEU A 189 9.52 -6.92 -2.48
N VAL A 190 9.32 -7.18 -1.21
CA VAL A 190 9.28 -6.14 -0.16
C VAL A 190 10.20 -6.51 1.01
N PRO A 191 10.71 -5.54 1.77
CA PRO A 191 11.53 -5.81 2.97
C PRO A 191 10.82 -6.74 3.94
N GLN A 192 11.61 -7.43 4.77
CA GLN A 192 11.06 -8.18 5.90
C GLN A 192 10.41 -7.27 6.93
N GLY A 193 9.41 -7.80 7.64
CA GLY A 193 8.73 -7.07 8.70
C GLY A 193 7.76 -5.99 8.20
N ILE A 194 7.52 -5.93 6.88
CA ILE A 194 6.43 -5.09 6.35
C ILE A 194 5.11 -5.76 6.68
N ASP A 195 4.34 -5.08 7.50
CA ASP A 195 2.97 -5.43 7.88
C ASP A 195 2.25 -4.14 8.29
N LYS A 196 1.07 -3.90 7.71
CA LYS A 196 0.25 -2.73 8.03
C LYS A 196 -0.01 -2.59 9.53
N ALA A 197 -0.13 -3.71 10.27
CA ALA A 197 -0.38 -3.69 11.70
C ALA A 197 0.86 -3.30 12.51
N LEU A 198 2.05 -3.77 12.12
CA LEU A 198 3.32 -3.38 12.74
C LEU A 198 3.61 -1.90 12.52
N SER A 199 3.48 -1.44 11.29
CA SER A 199 3.72 -0.04 10.93
C SER A 199 2.70 0.90 11.56
N LEU A 200 1.45 0.45 11.71
CA LEU A 200 0.46 1.18 12.49
C LEU A 200 0.88 1.28 13.98
N GLY A 201 1.51 0.25 14.53
CA GLY A 201 2.11 0.30 15.87
C GLY A 201 3.13 1.43 16.01
N VAL A 202 4.05 1.56 15.05
CA VAL A 202 5.02 2.68 14.99
C VAL A 202 4.30 4.02 14.95
N LEU A 203 3.29 4.17 14.09
CA LEU A 203 2.52 5.42 13.99
C LEU A 203 1.80 5.78 15.29
N LEU A 204 1.25 4.78 16.00
CA LEU A 204 0.59 5.03 17.30
C LEU A 204 1.57 5.49 18.37
N GLU A 205 2.79 4.91 18.40
CA GLU A 205 3.86 5.34 19.31
C GLU A 205 4.29 6.78 19.02
N GLU A 206 4.56 7.12 17.77
CA GLU A 206 4.96 8.46 17.32
C GLU A 206 3.88 9.52 17.59
N THR A 207 2.62 9.17 17.42
CA THR A 207 1.51 10.11 17.61
C THR A 207 0.98 10.18 19.04
N GLY A 208 1.40 9.28 19.93
CA GLY A 208 0.88 9.15 21.29
C GLY A 208 -0.60 8.76 21.35
N VAL A 209 -1.16 8.24 20.25
CA VAL A 209 -2.56 7.79 20.20
C VAL A 209 -2.67 6.42 20.83
N LYS A 210 -3.55 6.28 21.82
CA LYS A 210 -3.77 5.02 22.49
C LYS A 210 -4.60 4.08 21.63
N ARG A 211 -4.45 2.77 21.87
CA ARG A 211 -5.16 1.71 21.13
C ARG A 211 -6.68 1.83 21.14
N GLU A 212 -7.26 2.34 22.20
CA GLU A 212 -8.69 2.61 22.35
C GLU A 212 -9.17 3.89 21.66
N GLU A 213 -8.25 4.70 21.15
CA GLU A 213 -8.51 5.99 20.52
C GLU A 213 -8.39 5.95 18.99
N PHE A 214 -8.11 4.77 18.40
CA PHE A 214 -8.09 4.61 16.95
C PHE A 214 -9.10 3.55 16.47
N PHE A 215 -9.41 3.64 15.19
CA PHE A 215 -10.39 2.81 14.53
C PHE A 215 -9.86 2.38 13.15
N VAL A 216 -10.03 1.11 12.76
CA VAL A 216 -9.56 0.58 11.48
C VAL A 216 -10.73 0.07 10.66
N LEU A 217 -10.82 0.55 9.41
CA LEU A 217 -11.69 0.02 8.38
C LEU A 217 -10.85 -0.72 7.34
N MET A 218 -11.10 -2.01 7.18
CA MET A 218 -10.41 -2.87 6.22
C MET A 218 -11.38 -3.90 5.67
N SER A 219 -11.36 -4.15 4.35
CA SER A 219 -12.09 -5.25 3.73
C SER A 219 -11.28 -6.54 3.80
N ILE A 220 -11.94 -7.67 4.02
CA ILE A 220 -11.31 -9.00 3.89
C ILE A 220 -11.75 -9.57 2.53
N PRO A 221 -10.81 -9.91 1.61
CA PRO A 221 -11.13 -10.32 0.24
C PRO A 221 -12.06 -11.53 0.12
N PHE A 222 -12.09 -12.43 1.11
CA PHE A 222 -12.92 -13.66 1.10
C PHE A 222 -14.32 -13.52 1.72
N PHE A 223 -14.57 -12.41 2.39
CA PHE A 223 -15.91 -12.11 2.91
C PHE A 223 -16.32 -10.77 2.33
N LYS A 224 -17.45 -10.70 1.66
CA LYS A 224 -18.11 -9.42 1.29
C LYS A 224 -18.56 -8.65 2.54
N THR A 225 -17.71 -8.57 3.54
CA THR A 225 -18.01 -8.11 4.89
C THR A 225 -16.88 -7.20 5.35
N PHE A 226 -17.20 -5.98 5.72
CA PHE A 226 -16.23 -5.10 6.39
C PHE A 226 -15.95 -5.64 7.78
N VAL A 227 -14.68 -5.85 8.10
CA VAL A 227 -14.26 -6.22 9.45
C VAL A 227 -13.77 -4.98 10.15
N LEU A 228 -14.49 -4.59 11.19
CA LEU A 228 -13.97 -3.71 12.22
C LEU A 228 -12.89 -4.48 12.98
N LEU A 229 -11.62 -4.29 12.64
CA LEU A 229 -10.52 -4.83 13.43
C LEU A 229 -10.24 -3.90 14.61
N PHE A 230 -10.90 -4.17 15.74
CA PHE A 230 -10.30 -3.82 17.02
C PHE A 230 -9.11 -4.75 17.24
N VAL A 231 -7.89 -4.27 17.02
CA VAL A 231 -6.68 -5.02 17.32
C VAL A 231 -6.54 -5.07 18.83
N TRP A 232 -7.22 -6.00 19.47
CA TRP A 232 -6.81 -6.85 20.59
C TRP A 232 -7.93 -7.73 21.15
N ARG A 233 -7.63 -9.06 21.21
CA ARG A 233 -8.29 -10.12 22.03
C ARG A 233 -9.79 -9.88 22.36
N ARG A 234 -10.66 -10.59 21.61
CA ARG A 234 -12.02 -10.94 22.01
C ARG A 234 -13.15 -9.94 21.77
N ILE A 235 -13.29 -9.29 20.61
CA ILE A 235 -14.65 -9.00 20.10
C ILE A 235 -14.55 -8.84 18.58
N PHE A 236 -14.99 -9.88 17.87
CA PHE A 236 -15.36 -9.75 16.46
C PHE A 236 -16.75 -9.14 16.41
N VAL A 237 -16.87 -7.90 15.96
CA VAL A 237 -18.17 -7.37 15.57
C VAL A 237 -18.25 -7.43 14.06
N HIS A 238 -19.04 -8.36 13.57
CA HIS A 238 -19.37 -8.47 12.15
C HIS A 238 -20.41 -7.40 11.82
N PHE A 239 -20.05 -6.43 10.97
CA PHE A 239 -21.01 -5.62 10.26
C PHE A 239 -21.04 -6.06 8.80
N CYS A 240 -22.15 -6.69 8.39
CA CYS A 240 -22.50 -6.85 6.99
C CYS A 240 -22.92 -5.48 6.46
N ILE A 241 -22.18 -4.96 5.49
CA ILE A 241 -22.61 -3.80 4.70
C ILE A 241 -22.89 -4.30 3.28
N ASP A 242 -24.00 -4.96 3.10
CA ASP A 242 -24.69 -4.98 1.81
C ASP A 242 -25.46 -3.65 1.76
N ASN A 243 -24.90 -2.65 1.10
CA ASN A 243 -25.42 -1.29 0.92
C ASN A 243 -25.31 -0.36 2.15
N PHE A 244 -24.51 0.68 2.01
CA PHE A 244 -24.44 1.85 2.90
C PHE A 244 -25.76 2.63 3.04
N ASP A 245 -26.80 2.22 2.32
CA ASP A 245 -28.11 2.89 2.30
C ASP A 245 -29.04 2.51 3.46
N SER A 246 -28.63 1.60 4.34
CA SER A 246 -29.51 1.09 5.40
C SER A 246 -28.90 1.13 6.82
N CYS A 247 -27.86 1.91 7.07
CA CYS A 247 -27.34 2.11 8.43
C CYS A 247 -28.01 3.32 9.10
N PRO A 248 -28.82 3.15 10.14
CA PRO A 248 -29.38 4.27 10.89
C PRO A 248 -28.31 4.81 11.84
N PHE A 249 -27.87 6.03 11.61
CA PHE A 249 -27.26 6.94 12.61
C PHE A 249 -28.10 8.19 12.71
#